data_7b16aa58a9bd7925a44d5111b8fcb013
#
_entry.id   7b16aa58a9bd7925a44d5111b8fcb013
#
_cell.length_a   1.000
_cell.length_b   1.000
_cell.length_c   1.000
_cell.angle_alpha   90.00
_cell.angle_beta   90.00
_cell.angle_gamma   90.00
#
_symmetry.space_group_name_H-M   'P 1'
#
loop_
_entity.id
_entity.type
_entity.pdbx_description
1 polymer ?
#
loop_
_entity_poly.entity_id
_entity_poly.type
_entity_poly.pdbx_seq_one_letter_code
_entity_poly.pdbx_strand_id
1 'polypeptide(L)'
;MVWKGVPMKKLLFIVNPRAGKTKSRAPLFDAVAQFSRAGYLVRVYITEAGGQARDITARWGGQYDMVVCAGGDGTLNETLSGLMQLEQRPLLGYLPCGSTN
;
A
#
# COMPACT_ATOMS: atom_id res chain seq x y z
N MET A 1 2.25 20.88 13.27
CA MET A 1 1.58 19.88 14.10
C MET A 1 2.59 19.14 14.96
N VAL A 2 2.23 18.88 16.16
CA VAL A 2 3.14 18.27 17.11
C VAL A 2 2.62 16.90 17.49
N TRP A 3 3.50 15.90 17.43
CA TRP A 3 3.15 14.52 17.71
C TRP A 3 3.71 14.04 19.04
N LYS A 4 3.65 14.88 20.04
CA LYS A 4 4.29 14.59 21.32
C LYS A 4 3.73 13.32 21.94
N GLY A 5 4.60 12.37 22.19
CA GLY A 5 4.27 11.18 22.94
C GLY A 5 3.22 10.27 22.33
N VAL A 6 2.78 10.55 21.11
CA VAL A 6 1.77 9.71 20.43
C VAL A 6 2.49 8.89 19.39
N PRO A 7 2.55 7.56 19.56
CA PRO A 7 3.15 6.73 18.52
C PRO A 7 2.31 6.79 17.26
N MET A 8 2.95 7.02 16.14
CA MET A 8 2.27 6.98 14.87
C MET A 8 2.12 5.54 14.43
N LYS A 9 0.97 5.23 13.88
CA LYS A 9 0.81 3.96 13.19
C LYS A 9 1.56 4.00 11.88
N LYS A 10 1.97 2.83 11.42
CA LYS A 10 2.78 2.72 10.21
C LYS A 10 1.97 2.08 9.10
N LEU A 11 2.05 2.65 7.93
CA LEU A 11 1.31 2.18 6.76
C LEU A 11 2.28 1.98 5.60
N LEU A 12 2.22 0.79 4.99
CA LEU A 12 2.99 0.50 3.79
C LEU A 12 2.06 0.62 2.59
N PHE A 13 2.39 1.53 1.69
CA PHE A 13 1.58 1.80 0.50
C PHE A 13 2.32 1.27 -0.72
N ILE A 14 1.82 0.17 -1.28
CA ILE A 14 2.45 -0.50 -2.41
C ILE A 14 1.70 -0.08 -3.67
N VAL A 15 2.42 0.51 -4.59
CA VAL A 15 1.83 1.07 -5.81
C VAL A 15 2.40 0.38 -7.02
N ASN A 16 1.53 -0.13 -7.88
CA ASN A 16 1.92 -0.61 -9.19
C ASN A 16 1.65 0.51 -10.20
N PRO A 17 2.69 1.17 -10.71
CA PRO A 17 2.50 2.33 -11.58
C PRO A 17 1.97 1.95 -12.96
N ARG A 18 2.02 0.67 -13.29
CA ARG A 18 1.54 0.21 -14.60
C ARG A 18 0.06 -0.15 -14.57
N ALA A 19 -0.49 -0.29 -13.38
CA ALA A 19 -1.89 -0.66 -13.27
C ALA A 19 -2.73 0.52 -13.69
N GLY A 20 -3.67 0.24 -14.53
CA GLY A 20 -4.49 1.29 -15.07
C GLY A 20 -3.70 2.15 -16.02
N LYS A 21 -4.41 2.88 -16.80
CA LYS A 21 -3.78 3.76 -17.78
C LYS A 21 -4.07 5.20 -17.47
N THR A 22 -4.21 5.46 -16.20
CA THR A 22 -4.47 6.78 -15.70
C THR A 22 -3.28 7.67 -15.98
N LYS A 23 -3.54 8.79 -16.56
CA LYS A 23 -2.49 9.75 -16.81
C LYS A 23 -2.24 10.63 -15.61
N SER A 24 -3.20 10.71 -14.73
CA SER A 24 -3.07 11.54 -13.54
C SER A 24 -2.69 10.68 -12.35
N ARG A 25 -1.78 11.17 -11.56
CA ARG A 25 -1.40 10.53 -10.32
C ARG A 25 -2.01 11.20 -9.10
N ALA A 26 -2.92 12.14 -9.34
CA ALA A 26 -3.55 12.87 -8.26
C ALA A 26 -4.27 11.98 -7.26
N PRO A 27 -5.01 10.92 -7.70
CA PRO A 27 -5.67 10.06 -6.72
C PRO A 27 -4.71 9.38 -5.76
N LEU A 28 -3.51 9.03 -6.22
CA LEU A 28 -2.52 8.40 -5.36
C LEU A 28 -1.96 9.40 -4.37
N PHE A 29 -1.72 10.61 -4.82
CA PHE A 29 -1.23 11.67 -3.95
C PHE A 29 -2.27 12.01 -2.89
N ASP A 30 -3.53 12.09 -3.30
CA ASP A 30 -4.62 12.36 -2.36
C ASP A 30 -4.73 11.25 -1.32
N ALA A 31 -4.55 10.01 -1.72
CA ALA A 31 -4.59 8.90 -0.78
C ALA A 31 -3.50 9.03 0.28
N VAL A 32 -2.27 9.34 -0.15
CA VAL A 32 -1.17 9.53 0.79
C VAL A 32 -1.50 10.66 1.76
N ALA A 33 -2.06 11.75 1.26
CA ALA A 33 -2.43 12.87 2.11
C ALA A 33 -3.46 12.46 3.15
N GLN A 34 -4.44 11.66 2.75
CA GLN A 34 -5.46 11.19 3.69
C GLN A 34 -4.88 10.25 4.74
N PHE A 35 -4.01 9.34 4.34
CA PHE A 35 -3.34 8.45 5.30
C PHE A 35 -2.54 9.25 6.30
N SER A 36 -1.83 10.26 5.82
CA SER A 36 -1.02 11.10 6.68
C SER A 36 -1.88 11.85 7.68
N ARG A 37 -2.99 12.41 7.22
CA ARG A 37 -3.90 13.13 8.11
C ARG A 37 -4.54 12.21 9.14
N ALA A 38 -4.69 10.93 8.80
CA ALA A 38 -5.25 9.95 9.73
C ALA A 38 -4.24 9.47 10.79
N GLY A 39 -3.02 9.97 10.74
CA GLY A 39 -2.03 9.65 11.76
C GLY A 39 -1.06 8.54 11.38
N TYR A 40 -1.04 8.16 10.12
CA TYR A 40 -0.11 7.12 9.67
C TYR A 40 1.20 7.72 9.18
N LEU A 41 2.27 7.04 9.53
CA LEU A 41 3.56 7.27 8.89
C LEU A 41 3.57 6.39 7.65
N VAL A 42 3.56 7.00 6.49
CA VAL A 42 3.36 6.28 5.23
C VAL A 42 4.70 6.01 4.56
N ARG A 43 4.92 4.76 4.22
CA ARG A 43 6.04 4.39 3.38
C ARG A 43 5.50 3.91 2.05
N VAL A 44 5.95 4.54 0.99
CA VAL A 44 5.50 4.20 -0.35
C VAL A 44 6.53 3.31 -1.02
N TYR A 45 6.07 2.22 -1.60
CA TYR A 45 6.92 1.35 -2.40
C TYR A 45 6.29 1.21 -3.78
N ILE A 46 7.04 1.58 -4.80
CA ILE A 46 6.56 1.52 -6.18
C ILE A 46 7.16 0.27 -6.82
N THR A 47 6.30 -0.63 -7.28
CA THR A 47 6.77 -1.88 -7.87
C THR A 47 7.28 -1.63 -9.29
N GLU A 48 8.25 -2.46 -9.68
CA GLU A 48 8.84 -2.37 -11.00
C GLU A 48 8.67 -3.66 -11.80
N ALA A 49 8.25 -4.72 -11.14
CA ALA A 49 8.12 -6.01 -11.81
C ALA A 49 7.09 -6.86 -11.10
N GLY A 50 6.59 -7.86 -11.81
CA GLY A 50 5.68 -8.81 -11.23
C GLY A 50 6.31 -9.55 -10.07
N GLY A 51 5.49 -9.86 -9.07
CA GLY A 51 5.94 -10.56 -7.88
C GLY A 51 6.45 -9.66 -6.78
N GLN A 52 6.77 -8.41 -7.08
CA GLN A 52 7.35 -7.53 -6.07
C GLN A 52 6.36 -7.18 -4.97
N ALA A 53 5.09 -6.98 -5.32
CA ALA A 53 4.11 -6.66 -4.28
C ALA A 53 4.01 -7.80 -3.27
N ARG A 54 4.05 -9.05 -3.75
CA ARG A 54 4.07 -10.21 -2.86
C ARG A 54 5.32 -10.23 -2.00
N ASP A 55 6.47 -10.06 -2.61
CA ASP A 55 7.75 -10.19 -1.91
C ASP A 55 7.93 -9.10 -0.86
N ILE A 56 7.58 -7.87 -1.20
CA ILE A 56 7.68 -6.75 -0.28
C ILE A 56 6.72 -6.94 0.89
N THR A 57 5.50 -7.37 0.61
CA THR A 57 4.52 -7.61 1.66
C THR A 57 4.98 -8.73 2.59
N ALA A 58 5.47 -9.84 2.03
CA ALA A 58 5.93 -10.95 2.85
C ALA A 58 7.11 -10.56 3.71
N ARG A 59 8.00 -9.72 3.18
CA ARG A 59 9.22 -9.37 3.88
C ARG A 59 9.00 -8.26 4.92
N TRP A 60 8.24 -7.24 4.56
CA TRP A 60 8.14 -6.03 5.39
C TRP A 60 6.77 -5.80 5.99
N GLY A 61 5.72 -6.43 5.44
CA GLY A 61 4.36 -6.11 5.84
C GLY A 61 4.10 -6.28 7.32
N GLY A 62 4.76 -7.25 7.96
CA GLY A 62 4.55 -7.50 9.38
C GLY A 62 5.02 -6.37 10.29
N GLN A 63 5.79 -5.43 9.77
CA GLN A 63 6.26 -4.29 10.54
C GLN A 63 5.31 -3.11 10.50
N TYR A 64 4.20 -3.25 9.77
CA TYR A 64 3.26 -2.16 9.56
C TYR A 64 1.92 -2.51 10.17
N ASP A 65 1.18 -1.48 10.55
CA ASP A 65 -0.16 -1.65 11.08
C ASP A 65 -1.16 -1.85 9.95
N MET A 66 -0.84 -1.34 8.78
CA MET A 66 -1.71 -1.44 7.62
C MET A 66 -0.88 -1.51 6.36
N VAL A 67 -1.32 -2.34 5.41
CA VAL A 67 -0.76 -2.40 4.07
C VAL A 67 -1.87 -2.02 3.10
N VAL A 68 -1.60 -1.03 2.28
CA VAL A 68 -2.53 -0.62 1.22
C VAL A 68 -1.85 -0.87 -0.11
N CYS A 69 -2.56 -1.53 -1.02
CA CYS A 69 -2.03 -1.72 -2.35
C CYS A 69 -2.88 -0.96 -3.36
N ALA A 70 -2.22 -0.33 -4.30
CA ALA A 70 -2.85 0.41 -5.37
C ALA A 70 -2.45 -0.22 -6.70
N GLY A 71 -3.45 -0.64 -7.46
CA GLY A 71 -3.20 -1.30 -8.73
C GLY A 71 -4.42 -2.06 -9.18
N GLY A 72 -4.19 -3.06 -10.00
CA GLY A 72 -5.26 -3.93 -10.47
C GLY A 72 -5.35 -5.20 -9.65
N ASP A 73 -6.11 -6.16 -10.16
CA ASP A 73 -6.34 -7.42 -9.47
C ASP A 73 -5.05 -8.19 -9.23
N GLY A 74 -4.11 -8.10 -10.15
CA GLY A 74 -2.83 -8.79 -10.00
C GLY A 74 -2.06 -8.26 -8.80
N THR A 75 -2.05 -6.94 -8.63
CA THR A 75 -1.38 -6.34 -7.47
C THR A 75 -2.05 -6.76 -6.18
N LEU A 76 -3.38 -6.78 -6.16
CA LEU A 76 -4.12 -7.21 -4.99
C LEU A 76 -3.79 -8.67 -4.66
N ASN A 77 -3.80 -9.54 -5.65
CA ASN A 77 -3.51 -10.95 -5.43
C ASN A 77 -2.10 -11.16 -4.91
N GLU A 78 -1.13 -10.43 -5.43
CA GLU A 78 0.24 -10.53 -4.95
C GLU A 78 0.35 -10.07 -3.50
N THR A 79 -0.30 -8.96 -3.18
CA THR A 79 -0.27 -8.44 -1.82
C THR A 79 -0.91 -9.44 -0.86
N LEU A 80 -2.05 -10.01 -1.25
CA LEU A 80 -2.70 -11.04 -0.44
C LEU A 80 -1.79 -12.24 -0.24
N SER A 81 -1.12 -12.69 -1.30
CA SER A 81 -0.20 -13.81 -1.19
C SER A 81 0.92 -13.52 -0.20
N GLY A 82 1.43 -12.30 -0.21
CA GLY A 82 2.45 -11.91 0.75
C GLY A 82 1.92 -11.89 2.17
N LEU A 83 0.71 -11.36 2.37
CA LEU A 83 0.10 -11.34 3.69
C LEU A 83 -0.11 -12.73 4.25
N MET A 84 -0.47 -13.67 3.40
CA MET A 84 -0.71 -15.04 3.83
C MET A 84 0.53 -15.71 4.41
N GLN A 85 1.71 -15.17 4.14
CA GLN A 85 2.96 -15.70 4.68
C GLN A 85 3.27 -15.15 6.06
N LEU A 86 2.50 -14.20 6.55
CA LEU A 86 2.76 -13.56 7.83
C LEU A 86 1.92 -14.21 8.93
N GLU A 87 2.54 -14.36 10.10
CA GLU A 87 1.79 -14.85 11.27
C GLU A 87 0.85 -13.79 11.80
N GLN A 88 1.34 -12.58 11.91
CA GLN A 88 0.51 -11.46 12.33
C GLN A 88 0.31 -10.56 11.13
N ARG A 89 -0.90 -10.48 10.67
CA ARG A 89 -1.21 -9.78 9.45
C ARG A 89 -1.73 -8.39 9.75
N PRO A 90 -1.18 -7.37 9.07
CA PRO A 90 -1.74 -6.02 9.18
C PRO A 90 -3.10 -5.94 8.49
N LEU A 91 -3.78 -4.85 8.72
CA LEU A 91 -4.98 -4.55 7.96
C LEU A 91 -4.62 -4.35 6.50
N LEU A 92 -5.51 -4.75 5.62
CA LEU A 92 -5.30 -4.59 4.19
C LEU A 92 -6.30 -3.58 3.63
N GLY A 93 -5.78 -2.60 2.90
CA GLY A 93 -6.60 -1.71 2.10
C GLY A 93 -6.28 -1.89 0.64
N TYR A 94 -7.25 -1.63 -0.20
CA TYR A 94 -7.08 -1.77 -1.64
C TYR A 94 -7.61 -0.52 -2.32
N LEU A 95 -6.76 0.10 -3.12
CA LEU A 95 -7.13 1.24 -3.93
C LEU A 95 -7.08 0.81 -5.38
N PRO A 96 -8.23 0.50 -5.98
CA PRO A 96 -8.22 0.07 -7.37
C PRO A 96 -7.82 1.25 -8.25
N CYS A 97 -6.76 1.05 -9.01
CA CYS A 97 -6.28 2.02 -9.97
C CYS A 97 -6.34 1.43 -11.34
N GLY A 98 -7.22 0.52 -11.53
CA GLY A 98 -7.30 -0.15 -12.80
C GLY A 98 -7.99 0.68 -13.82
N SER A 99 -7.79 0.31 -15.02
CA SER A 99 -8.60 0.77 -16.07
C SER A 99 -9.94 0.19 -15.91
N THR A 100 -10.85 0.96 -15.95
CA THR A 100 -12.12 0.37 -16.10
C THR A 100 -12.41 0.21 -17.49
N ASN A 101 -12.68 -0.49 -17.80
CA ASN A 101 -13.05 -0.66 -19.00
C ASN A 101 -13.74 -0.10 -19.58
#